data_e86166ca94b0baf9aaf1e6c6a023dc64
#
_entry.id   e86166ca94b0baf9aaf1e6c6a023dc64
#
_cell.length_a   1.000
_cell.length_b   1.000
_cell.length_c   1.000
_cell.angle_alpha   90.00
_cell.angle_beta   90.00
_cell.angle_gamma   90.00
#
_symmetry.space_group_name_H-M   'P 1'
#
loop_
_entity.id
_entity.type
_entity.pdbx_description
1 polymer ?
#
loop_
_entity_poly.entity_id
_entity_poly.type
_entity_poly.pdbx_seq_one_letter_code
_entity_poly.pdbx_strand_id
1 'polypeptide(L)'
;MITAHIPLIGKLYCAALLMLLGTGASAGEEDEIVTGCHFANAEWGVEMVERCVRDNQQIRNIVLQYSEMHKPIVNRCRRGNDNGWAWVKTCVDNDIEAQSALAQYPKEIAGLIDLCDAEFGLRGAALVKKCVDRALAGPDPGNND
;
A
#
# COMPACT_ATOMS: atom_id res chain seq x y z
N MET A 1 36.31 20.24 -60.16
CA MET A 1 36.45 19.59 -58.85
C MET A 1 36.06 20.60 -57.80
N ILE A 2 34.85 20.48 -57.28
CA ILE A 2 34.30 21.38 -56.27
C ILE A 2 33.99 20.52 -54.99
N THR A 3 34.89 20.71 -54.00
CA THR A 3 34.76 20.02 -52.72
C THR A 3 33.82 20.80 -51.79
N ALA A 4 32.65 20.23 -51.49
CA ALA A 4 31.70 20.85 -50.60
C ALA A 4 32.06 20.46 -49.15
N HIS A 5 32.40 21.45 -48.33
CA HIS A 5 32.53 21.35 -46.88
C HIS A 5 31.16 21.44 -46.25
N ILE A 6 30.72 20.38 -45.58
CA ILE A 6 29.50 20.34 -44.73
C ILE A 6 29.94 20.66 -43.29
N PRO A 7 29.40 21.69 -42.63
CA PRO A 7 29.76 22.00 -41.26
C PRO A 7 29.08 21.04 -40.29
N LEU A 8 29.89 20.45 -39.40
CA LEU A 8 29.54 19.58 -38.28
C LEU A 8 28.98 20.40 -37.07
N ILE A 9 27.81 21.04 -37.20
CA ILE A 9 27.19 21.79 -36.11
C ILE A 9 25.73 21.34 -36.02
N GLY A 10 25.48 20.17 -35.48
CA GLY A 10 24.10 19.69 -35.40
C GLY A 10 23.84 18.50 -34.43
N LYS A 11 24.84 18.08 -33.66
CA LYS A 11 24.68 16.86 -32.83
C LYS A 11 24.74 17.06 -31.30
N LEU A 12 24.71 18.29 -30.80
CA LEU A 12 24.88 18.56 -29.36
C LEU A 12 23.60 19.07 -28.67
N TYR A 13 22.44 19.16 -29.33
CA TYR A 13 21.22 19.69 -28.72
C TYR A 13 20.14 18.66 -28.38
N CYS A 14 20.32 17.36 -28.67
CA CYS A 14 19.33 16.33 -28.36
C CYS A 14 19.55 15.61 -27.00
N ALA A 15 20.68 15.82 -26.32
CA ALA A 15 20.97 15.11 -25.05
C ALA A 15 20.46 15.81 -23.79
N ALA A 16 20.03 17.07 -23.87
CA ALA A 16 19.63 17.86 -22.69
C ALA A 16 18.11 17.85 -22.42
N LEU A 17 17.27 17.26 -23.29
CA LEU A 17 15.81 17.29 -23.17
C LEU A 17 15.20 16.00 -22.59
N LEU A 18 16.00 14.99 -22.25
CA LEU A 18 15.53 13.66 -21.78
C LEU A 18 15.62 13.48 -20.26
N MET A 19 16.04 14.49 -19.50
CA MET A 19 16.17 14.40 -18.04
C MET A 19 15.00 15.04 -17.25
N LEU A 20 13.91 15.43 -17.89
CA LEU A 20 12.74 16.04 -17.25
C LEU A 20 11.50 15.14 -17.22
N LEU A 21 11.63 13.83 -17.54
CA LEU A 21 10.53 12.87 -17.49
C LEU A 21 10.67 11.89 -16.32
N GLY A 22 11.06 12.35 -15.18
CA GLY A 22 11.24 11.51 -14.02
C GLY A 22 10.60 12.07 -12.76
N THR A 23 9.29 12.03 -12.63
CA THR A 23 8.53 11.79 -11.39
C THR A 23 7.04 11.86 -11.75
N GLY A 24 6.54 10.84 -12.41
CA GLY A 24 5.11 10.61 -12.52
C GLY A 24 4.55 10.10 -11.19
N ALA A 25 4.52 10.94 -10.17
CA ALA A 25 3.51 10.80 -9.14
C ALA A 25 2.18 11.00 -9.86
N SER A 26 1.34 9.97 -9.93
CA SER A 26 0.11 10.03 -10.66
C SER A 26 -0.77 11.14 -10.09
N ALA A 27 -1.01 12.19 -10.87
CA ALA A 27 -1.87 13.31 -10.50
C ALA A 27 -3.25 12.85 -9.96
N GLY A 28 -3.71 11.66 -10.36
CA GLY A 28 -4.96 11.07 -9.89
C GLY A 28 -4.99 10.66 -8.41
N GLU A 29 -3.86 10.26 -7.81
CA GLU A 29 -3.84 9.85 -6.39
C GLU A 29 -3.83 11.05 -5.43
N GLU A 30 -3.25 12.16 -5.85
CA GLU A 30 -3.31 13.41 -5.07
C GLU A 30 -4.71 14.01 -5.08
N ASP A 31 -5.38 13.99 -6.22
CA ASP A 31 -6.77 14.42 -6.37
C ASP A 31 -7.73 13.57 -5.50
N GLU A 32 -7.48 12.27 -5.37
CA GLU A 32 -8.25 11.35 -4.53
C GLU A 32 -8.14 11.71 -3.03
N ILE A 33 -6.92 12.00 -2.54
CA ILE A 33 -6.70 12.43 -1.15
C ILE A 33 -7.44 13.74 -0.88
N VAL A 34 -7.28 14.73 -1.74
CA VAL A 34 -7.91 16.04 -1.58
C VAL A 34 -9.44 15.91 -1.57
N THR A 35 -10.00 15.18 -2.53
CA THR A 35 -11.44 14.96 -2.66
C THR A 35 -12.00 14.22 -1.45
N GLY A 36 -11.34 13.14 -1.00
CA GLY A 36 -11.75 12.38 0.18
C GLY A 36 -11.70 13.21 1.46
N CYS A 37 -10.65 14.02 1.66
CA CYS A 37 -10.53 14.92 2.80
C CYS A 37 -11.59 16.02 2.79
N HIS A 38 -11.90 16.58 1.63
CA HIS A 38 -13.00 17.55 1.49
C HIS A 38 -14.34 16.94 1.86
N PHE A 39 -14.64 15.76 1.31
CA PHE A 39 -15.90 15.07 1.60
C PHE A 39 -16.07 14.76 3.10
N ALA A 40 -15.00 14.31 3.74
CA ALA A 40 -15.05 13.89 5.14
C ALA A 40 -15.04 15.05 6.14
N ASN A 41 -14.47 16.22 5.80
CA ASN A 41 -14.14 17.27 6.77
C ASN A 41 -14.61 18.69 6.37
N ALA A 42 -15.35 18.86 5.27
CA ALA A 42 -15.78 20.18 4.80
C ALA A 42 -16.59 20.97 5.85
N GLU A 43 -17.40 20.28 6.65
CA GLU A 43 -18.21 20.88 7.73
C GLU A 43 -17.39 21.44 8.90
N TRP A 44 -16.16 20.91 9.08
CA TRP A 44 -15.25 21.31 10.16
C TRP A 44 -14.29 22.45 9.76
N GLY A 45 -14.42 22.96 8.54
CA GLY A 45 -13.66 24.08 8.01
C GLY A 45 -12.35 23.72 7.31
N VAL A 46 -11.78 24.71 6.63
CA VAL A 46 -10.62 24.55 5.75
C VAL A 46 -9.39 23.99 6.45
N GLU A 47 -9.14 24.37 7.71
CA GLU A 47 -7.99 23.90 8.47
C GLU A 47 -8.02 22.38 8.71
N MET A 48 -9.21 21.81 8.94
CA MET A 48 -9.37 20.36 9.11
C MET A 48 -9.15 19.62 7.79
N VAL A 49 -9.63 20.17 6.68
CA VAL A 49 -9.36 19.62 5.33
C VAL A 49 -7.86 19.61 5.04
N GLU A 50 -7.18 20.73 5.24
CA GLU A 50 -5.74 20.84 5.01
C GLU A 50 -4.93 19.90 5.91
N ARG A 51 -5.32 19.73 7.18
CA ARG A 51 -4.68 18.76 8.07
C ARG A 51 -4.86 17.35 7.56
N CYS A 52 -6.08 16.95 7.20
CA CYS A 52 -6.39 15.65 6.63
C CYS A 52 -5.53 15.37 5.39
N VAL A 53 -5.41 16.33 4.47
CA VAL A 53 -4.59 16.19 3.25
C VAL A 53 -3.12 15.96 3.60
N ARG A 54 -2.54 16.80 4.48
CA ARG A 54 -1.14 16.66 4.90
C ARG A 54 -0.87 15.29 5.55
N ASP A 55 -1.75 14.87 6.46
CA ASP A 55 -1.59 13.61 7.19
C ASP A 55 -1.67 12.41 6.22
N ASN A 56 -2.64 12.41 5.29
CA ASN A 56 -2.76 11.35 4.29
C ASN A 56 -1.58 11.32 3.31
N GLN A 57 -1.07 12.47 2.87
CA GLN A 57 0.13 12.54 2.02
C GLN A 57 1.36 12.00 2.74
N GLN A 58 1.56 12.35 4.02
CA GLN A 58 2.66 11.84 4.82
C GLN A 58 2.59 10.32 4.98
N ILE A 59 1.41 9.79 5.33
CA ILE A 59 1.20 8.34 5.51
C ILE A 59 1.38 7.61 4.18
N ARG A 60 0.86 8.14 3.06
CA ARG A 60 1.09 7.60 1.72
C ARG A 60 2.57 7.45 1.42
N ASN A 61 3.37 8.48 1.70
CA ASN A 61 4.81 8.43 1.46
C ASN A 61 5.49 7.35 2.30
N ILE A 62 5.05 7.12 3.54
CA ILE A 62 5.53 6.01 4.38
C ILE A 62 5.18 4.67 3.73
N VAL A 63 3.93 4.49 3.30
CA VAL A 63 3.47 3.23 2.69
C VAL A 63 4.21 2.92 1.38
N LEU A 64 4.52 3.93 0.58
CA LEU A 64 5.26 3.75 -0.67
C LEU A 64 6.74 3.37 -0.45
N GLN A 65 7.27 3.55 0.78
CA GLN A 65 8.64 3.17 1.13
C GLN A 65 8.75 1.72 1.64
N TYR A 66 7.64 0.99 1.79
CA TYR A 66 7.74 -0.42 2.14
C TYR A 66 8.56 -1.20 1.10
N SER A 67 9.31 -2.18 1.57
CA SER A 67 10.19 -2.99 0.71
C SER A 67 9.41 -3.67 -0.43
N GLU A 68 10.10 -4.00 -1.51
CA GLU A 68 9.52 -4.72 -2.66
C GLU A 68 8.79 -6.00 -2.25
N MET A 69 9.29 -6.69 -1.22
CA MET A 69 8.67 -7.90 -0.66
C MET A 69 7.24 -7.65 -0.12
N HIS A 70 6.96 -6.44 0.38
CA HIS A 70 5.66 -6.09 0.94
C HIS A 70 4.70 -5.43 -0.06
N LYS A 71 5.14 -5.14 -1.29
CA LYS A 71 4.29 -4.52 -2.33
C LYS A 71 3.01 -5.30 -2.65
N PRO A 72 3.00 -6.64 -2.68
CA PRO A 72 1.75 -7.39 -2.85
C PRO A 72 0.73 -7.10 -1.73
N ILE A 73 1.20 -6.94 -0.49
CA ILE A 73 0.35 -6.57 0.66
C ILE A 73 -0.21 -5.16 0.48
N VAL A 74 0.65 -4.18 0.15
CA VAL A 74 0.25 -2.80 -0.13
C VAL A 74 -0.84 -2.76 -1.21
N ASN A 75 -0.63 -3.47 -2.33
CA ASN A 75 -1.57 -3.52 -3.44
C ASN A 75 -2.91 -4.15 -3.05
N ARG A 76 -2.90 -5.16 -2.18
CA ARG A 76 -4.13 -5.75 -1.64
C ARG A 76 -4.87 -4.78 -0.73
N CYS A 77 -4.17 -4.16 0.22
CA CYS A 77 -4.75 -3.22 1.16
C CYS A 77 -5.30 -1.95 0.49
N ARG A 78 -4.77 -1.56 -0.67
CA ARG A 78 -5.30 -0.42 -1.44
C ARG A 78 -6.58 -0.75 -2.21
N ARG A 79 -6.75 -2.00 -2.65
CA ARG A 79 -7.90 -2.39 -3.48
C ARG A 79 -9.20 -2.36 -2.68
N GLY A 80 -10.15 -1.55 -3.14
CA GLY A 80 -11.48 -1.43 -2.53
C GLY A 80 -11.46 -0.72 -1.17
N ASN A 81 -10.50 0.20 -0.99
CA ASN A 81 -10.38 0.96 0.23
C ASN A 81 -10.65 2.44 0.02
N ASP A 82 -11.85 2.87 0.43
CA ASP A 82 -12.29 4.25 0.42
C ASP A 82 -11.95 4.97 1.76
N ASN A 83 -11.27 4.28 2.70
CA ASN A 83 -11.01 4.78 4.05
C ASN A 83 -9.69 5.57 4.20
N GLY A 84 -9.01 5.84 3.07
CA GLY A 84 -7.79 6.65 3.05
C GLY A 84 -6.51 5.90 3.48
N TRP A 85 -5.37 6.59 3.38
CA TRP A 85 -4.05 6.01 3.55
C TRP A 85 -3.71 5.53 4.96
N ALA A 86 -4.33 6.12 5.99
CA ALA A 86 -4.16 5.66 7.37
C ALA A 86 -4.63 4.21 7.54
N TRP A 87 -5.76 3.88 6.93
CA TRP A 87 -6.28 2.52 6.94
C TRP A 87 -5.40 1.57 6.11
N VAL A 88 -4.93 2.01 4.92
CA VAL A 88 -3.98 1.22 4.10
C VAL A 88 -2.74 0.88 4.92
N LYS A 89 -2.16 1.87 5.61
CA LYS A 89 -1.00 1.65 6.48
C LYS A 89 -1.29 0.62 7.57
N THR A 90 -2.40 0.78 8.29
CA THR A 90 -2.81 -0.16 9.36
C THR A 90 -3.02 -1.58 8.81
N CYS A 91 -3.66 -1.71 7.65
CA CYS A 91 -3.83 -3.00 6.97
C CYS A 91 -2.48 -3.66 6.65
N VAL A 92 -1.54 -2.90 6.09
CA VAL A 92 -0.21 -3.41 5.72
C VAL A 92 0.58 -3.82 6.96
N ASP A 93 0.60 -2.97 7.99
CA ASP A 93 1.34 -3.25 9.23
C ASP A 93 0.80 -4.52 9.91
N ASN A 94 -0.51 -4.65 10.02
CA ASN A 94 -1.15 -5.83 10.62
C ASN A 94 -0.83 -7.12 9.85
N ASP A 95 -0.77 -7.06 8.51
CA ASP A 95 -0.43 -8.22 7.70
C ASP A 95 1.04 -8.62 7.82
N ILE A 96 1.95 -7.64 7.85
CA ILE A 96 3.39 -7.90 8.05
C ILE A 96 3.63 -8.52 9.44
N GLU A 97 2.99 -7.97 10.47
CA GLU A 97 3.07 -8.52 11.83
C GLU A 97 2.52 -9.95 11.88
N ALA A 98 1.36 -10.18 11.27
CA ALA A 98 0.73 -11.49 11.22
C ALA A 98 1.60 -12.52 10.47
N GLN A 99 2.23 -12.17 9.34
CA GLN A 99 3.17 -13.05 8.64
C GLN A 99 4.33 -13.45 9.56
N SER A 100 4.90 -12.49 10.29
CA SER A 100 5.99 -12.74 11.23
C SER A 100 5.55 -13.64 12.38
N ALA A 101 4.33 -13.47 12.89
CA ALA A 101 3.78 -14.30 13.94
C ALA A 101 3.47 -15.72 13.46
N LEU A 102 2.88 -15.87 12.24
CA LEU A 102 2.60 -17.18 11.65
C LEU A 102 3.87 -18.00 11.45
N ALA A 103 5.00 -17.36 11.11
CA ALA A 103 6.28 -18.03 10.96
C ALA A 103 6.88 -18.56 12.29
N GLN A 104 6.37 -18.08 13.44
CA GLN A 104 6.84 -18.46 14.77
C GLN A 104 6.00 -19.59 15.41
N TYR A 105 4.89 -19.97 14.79
CA TYR A 105 4.09 -21.08 15.32
C TYR A 105 4.83 -22.41 15.23
N PRO A 106 4.56 -23.33 16.18
CA PRO A 106 5.11 -24.67 16.17
C PRO A 106 4.75 -25.43 14.88
N LYS A 107 5.67 -26.26 14.39
CA LYS A 107 5.47 -27.03 13.15
C LYS A 107 4.29 -28.00 13.23
N GLU A 108 3.93 -28.41 14.44
CA GLU A 108 2.82 -29.33 14.73
C GLU A 108 1.48 -28.78 14.28
N ILE A 109 1.32 -27.45 14.19
CA ILE A 109 0.08 -26.80 13.72
C ILE A 109 0.13 -26.35 12.27
N ALA A 110 1.16 -26.75 11.50
CA ALA A 110 1.27 -26.34 10.09
C ALA A 110 0.02 -26.68 9.28
N GLY A 111 -0.59 -27.85 9.49
CA GLY A 111 -1.82 -28.23 8.82
C GLY A 111 -3.02 -27.33 9.16
N LEU A 112 -3.08 -26.77 10.37
CA LEU A 112 -4.10 -25.77 10.73
C LEU A 112 -3.85 -24.44 10.02
N ILE A 113 -2.58 -24.03 9.91
CA ILE A 113 -2.20 -22.81 9.17
C ILE A 113 -2.60 -22.96 7.71
N ASP A 114 -2.31 -24.11 7.08
CA ASP A 114 -2.65 -24.40 5.68
C ASP A 114 -4.17 -24.34 5.45
N LEU A 115 -4.99 -24.87 6.36
CA LEU A 115 -6.45 -24.79 6.28
C LEU A 115 -6.94 -23.35 6.37
N CYS A 116 -6.43 -22.56 7.32
CA CYS A 116 -6.77 -21.16 7.46
C CYS A 116 -6.30 -20.31 6.26
N ASP A 117 -5.12 -20.64 5.68
CA ASP A 117 -4.61 -19.95 4.49
C ASP A 117 -5.45 -20.26 3.25
N ALA A 118 -5.90 -21.50 3.08
CA ALA A 118 -6.80 -21.85 1.98
C ALA A 118 -8.13 -21.09 2.01
N GLU A 119 -8.62 -20.73 3.20
CA GLU A 119 -9.87 -19.98 3.36
C GLU A 119 -9.66 -18.45 3.31
N PHE A 120 -8.61 -17.95 3.95
CA PHE A 120 -8.42 -16.51 4.20
C PHE A 120 -7.17 -15.91 3.54
N GLY A 121 -6.25 -16.70 2.97
CA GLY A 121 -4.95 -16.23 2.48
C GLY A 121 -5.05 -15.11 1.45
N LEU A 122 -6.02 -15.16 0.53
CA LEU A 122 -6.29 -14.10 -0.43
C LEU A 122 -6.72 -12.77 0.23
N ARG A 123 -7.27 -12.83 1.43
CA ARG A 123 -7.74 -11.67 2.20
C ARG A 123 -6.66 -11.10 3.13
N GLY A 124 -5.58 -11.82 3.37
CA GLY A 124 -4.40 -11.37 4.09
C GLY A 124 -4.03 -12.19 5.30
N ALA A 125 -2.74 -12.12 5.66
CA ALA A 125 -2.15 -12.89 6.75
C ALA A 125 -2.79 -12.60 8.12
N ALA A 126 -3.27 -11.39 8.34
CA ALA A 126 -3.98 -11.02 9.57
C ALA A 126 -5.26 -11.86 9.80
N LEU A 127 -5.99 -12.19 8.73
CA LEU A 127 -7.17 -13.05 8.83
C LEU A 127 -6.78 -14.52 8.99
N VAL A 128 -5.71 -14.98 8.33
CA VAL A 128 -5.16 -16.32 8.54
C VAL A 128 -4.77 -16.50 10.01
N LYS A 129 -3.99 -15.56 10.56
CA LYS A 129 -3.60 -15.58 11.99
C LYS A 129 -4.81 -15.61 12.91
N LYS A 130 -5.81 -14.76 12.67
CA LYS A 130 -7.04 -14.74 13.46
C LYS A 130 -7.81 -16.08 13.42
N CYS A 131 -7.82 -16.77 12.28
CA CYS A 131 -8.39 -18.10 12.12
C CYS A 131 -7.64 -19.11 13.00
N VAL A 132 -6.30 -19.13 12.89
CA VAL A 132 -5.43 -20.03 13.67
C VAL A 132 -5.59 -19.80 15.17
N ASP A 133 -5.53 -18.53 15.62
CA ASP A 133 -5.68 -18.17 17.03
C ASP A 133 -7.02 -18.65 17.60
N ARG A 134 -8.12 -18.45 16.83
CA ARG A 134 -9.45 -18.90 17.24
C ARG A 134 -9.53 -20.42 17.36
N ALA A 135 -8.96 -21.16 16.40
CA ALA A 135 -8.95 -22.60 16.44
C ALA A 135 -8.14 -23.15 17.62
N LEU A 136 -7.03 -22.49 17.98
CA LEU A 136 -6.21 -22.86 19.14
C LEU A 136 -6.87 -22.51 20.48
N ALA A 137 -7.66 -21.44 20.53
CA ALA A 137 -8.39 -21.07 21.75
C ALA A 137 -9.55 -22.04 22.09
N GLY A 138 -9.97 -22.85 21.11
CA GLY A 138 -11.10 -23.76 21.29
C GLY A 138 -12.47 -23.04 21.25
N PRO A 139 -13.57 -23.78 21.46
CA PRO A 139 -14.90 -23.20 21.52
C PRO A 139 -15.01 -22.26 22.72
N ASP A 140 -15.58 -21.07 22.49
CA ASP A 140 -15.85 -20.09 23.55
C ASP A 140 -16.83 -20.68 24.55
N PRO A 141 -16.46 -20.88 25.85
CA PRO A 141 -17.31 -21.52 26.81
C PRO A 141 -18.60 -20.72 27.17
N GLY A 142 -18.70 -19.48 26.66
CA GLY A 142 -19.82 -18.58 26.90
C GLY A 142 -20.89 -18.55 25.80
N ASN A 143 -20.69 -19.19 24.66
CA ASN A 143 -21.62 -19.15 23.52
C ASN A 143 -22.24 -20.52 23.27
N ASN A 144 -23.08 -20.96 24.21
CA ASN A 144 -24.01 -22.07 24.02
C ASN A 144 -25.36 -21.51 23.56
N ASP A 145 -25.45 -21.19 22.24
CA ASP A 145 -26.74 -21.00 21.57
C ASP A 145 -27.26 -22.32 20.97
#